data_b835b94333a408bd9a1d046a3b172ea5
#
_entry.id   b835b94333a408bd9a1d046a3b172ea5
#
_cell.length_a   1.000
_cell.length_b   1.000
_cell.length_c   1.000
_cell.angle_alpha   90.00
_cell.angle_beta   90.00
_cell.angle_gamma   90.00
#
_symmetry.space_group_name_H-M   'P 1'
#
loop_
_entity.id
_entity.type
_entity.pdbx_description
1 polymer ?
#
loop_
_entity_poly.entity_id
_entity_poly.type
_entity_poly.pdbx_seq_one_letter_code
_entity_poly.pdbx_strand_id
1 'polypeptide(L)'
;PILNKPSVGHLVEHLSKNGFNEIVITLGYMGEAIENYLGDGSLFGVDIKYVYEKEKMGTAGSVKNAEKYLEGSPFLVVGGDHVLNLNLRELYDFHNRTDSMVTISVLSIDDPREFGIVDLDNNMIIHRFREKPGPGQIFSNLASTGIYALSPEILDFIPKQKYDFAKDLFPKLLSEDRKITGWLARGQWTDVGSPHALREAQKWMLENLAGTSLHGRLLIENAKLNGPLVIGNNVTVGRSSVIVGPAVIGDNTVIGDNVLIGPYTSIGNSCSIGNDSRILSSYLYNGVKIGAGCSISGAISDNDVSIGKNCTLENGTVIGPRTMIGNDVTVHSDVRIWPEVVVSSGTSVARDTMNEHFATDVNGS
;
A
#
# COMPACT_ATOMS: atom_id res chain seq x y z
N PRO A 1 -4.67 4.25 -0.19
CA PRO A 1 -5.00 3.76 -1.55
C PRO A 1 -3.75 3.62 -2.42
N ILE A 2 -3.82 2.71 -3.40
CA ILE A 2 -2.79 2.50 -4.42
C ILE A 2 -3.52 2.52 -5.75
N LEU A 3 -3.08 3.38 -6.68
CA LEU A 3 -3.76 3.63 -7.96
C LEU A 3 -5.28 3.82 -7.77
N ASN A 4 -5.66 4.66 -6.81
CA ASN A 4 -7.05 5.01 -6.47
C ASN A 4 -7.90 3.87 -5.86
N LYS A 5 -7.28 2.76 -5.44
CA LYS A 5 -7.95 1.61 -4.86
C LYS A 5 -7.31 1.24 -3.52
N PRO A 6 -8.08 0.87 -2.48
CA PRO A 6 -7.51 0.37 -1.23
C PRO A 6 -6.58 -0.83 -1.43
N SER A 7 -5.48 -0.92 -0.69
CA SER A 7 -4.53 -2.04 -0.76
C SER A 7 -5.22 -3.39 -0.59
N VAL A 8 -6.12 -3.49 0.37
CA VAL A 8 -6.91 -4.70 0.62
C VAL A 8 -7.75 -5.13 -0.60
N GLY A 9 -8.24 -4.18 -1.40
CA GLY A 9 -8.97 -4.50 -2.64
C GLY A 9 -8.07 -5.14 -3.71
N HIS A 10 -6.82 -4.65 -3.85
CA HIS A 10 -5.83 -5.29 -4.72
C HIS A 10 -5.48 -6.69 -4.24
N LEU A 11 -5.34 -6.86 -2.92
CA LEU A 11 -5.03 -8.16 -2.33
C LEU A 11 -6.16 -9.18 -2.57
N VAL A 12 -7.42 -8.80 -2.33
CA VAL A 12 -8.58 -9.68 -2.54
C VAL A 12 -8.71 -10.10 -4.01
N GLU A 13 -8.51 -9.17 -4.96
CA GLU A 13 -8.47 -9.52 -6.38
C GLU A 13 -7.32 -10.47 -6.73
N HIS A 14 -6.15 -10.28 -6.11
CA HIS A 14 -5.01 -11.15 -6.32
C HIS A 14 -5.27 -12.55 -5.77
N LEU A 15 -5.86 -12.66 -4.58
CA LEU A 15 -6.29 -13.95 -4.00
C LEU A 15 -7.30 -14.66 -4.90
N SER A 16 -8.33 -13.95 -5.35
CA SER A 16 -9.34 -14.48 -6.29
C SER A 16 -8.69 -15.02 -7.59
N LYS A 17 -7.79 -14.25 -8.20
CA LYS A 17 -7.04 -14.67 -9.40
C LYS A 17 -6.15 -15.90 -9.17
N ASN A 18 -5.70 -16.14 -7.94
CA ASN A 18 -4.95 -17.31 -7.54
C ASN A 18 -5.85 -18.49 -7.08
N GLY A 19 -7.19 -18.35 -7.23
CA GLY A 19 -8.15 -19.42 -6.93
C GLY A 19 -8.53 -19.55 -5.46
N PHE A 20 -8.29 -18.51 -4.64
CA PHE A 20 -8.74 -18.44 -3.25
C PHE A 20 -10.05 -17.66 -3.19
N ASN A 21 -11.16 -18.37 -3.12
CA ASN A 21 -12.50 -17.78 -3.20
C ASN A 21 -13.22 -17.72 -1.85
N GLU A 22 -12.69 -18.36 -0.82
CA GLU A 22 -13.17 -18.25 0.56
C GLU A 22 -12.15 -17.47 1.38
N ILE A 23 -12.52 -16.31 1.89
CA ILE A 23 -11.63 -15.39 2.59
C ILE A 23 -12.19 -15.07 3.96
N VAL A 24 -11.37 -15.15 4.99
CA VAL A 24 -11.69 -14.69 6.33
C VAL A 24 -10.84 -13.47 6.63
N ILE A 25 -11.48 -12.36 7.00
CA ILE A 25 -10.80 -11.12 7.34
C ILE A 25 -10.98 -10.85 8.84
N THR A 26 -9.87 -10.81 9.57
CA THR A 26 -9.87 -10.37 10.97
C THR A 26 -9.74 -8.86 11.01
N LEU A 27 -10.65 -8.19 11.70
CA LEU A 27 -10.80 -6.75 11.73
C LEU A 27 -10.62 -6.20 13.14
N GLY A 28 -9.85 -5.13 13.23
CA GLY A 28 -9.68 -4.33 14.43
C GLY A 28 -10.10 -2.88 14.21
N TYR A 29 -9.17 -1.95 14.42
CA TYR A 29 -9.38 -0.51 14.21
C TYR A 29 -9.82 -0.20 12.78
N MET A 30 -10.87 0.63 12.64
CA MET A 30 -11.49 1.00 11.35
C MET A 30 -12.00 -0.20 10.51
N GLY A 31 -12.30 -1.33 11.12
CA GLY A 31 -12.75 -2.53 10.40
C GLY A 31 -14.00 -2.32 9.57
N GLU A 32 -14.93 -1.47 10.02
CA GLU A 32 -16.15 -1.12 9.27
C GLU A 32 -15.88 -0.51 7.90
N ALA A 33 -14.80 0.29 7.77
CA ALA A 33 -14.44 0.87 6.47
C ALA A 33 -13.98 -0.21 5.48
N ILE A 34 -13.32 -1.25 5.94
CA ILE A 34 -12.89 -2.39 5.12
C ILE A 34 -14.11 -3.22 4.73
N GLU A 35 -14.98 -3.54 5.69
CA GLU A 35 -16.21 -4.29 5.44
C GLU A 35 -17.14 -3.56 4.47
N ASN A 36 -17.35 -2.25 4.66
CA ASN A 36 -18.15 -1.43 3.74
C ASN A 36 -17.59 -1.39 2.30
N TYR A 37 -16.26 -1.45 2.15
CA TYR A 37 -15.62 -1.44 0.84
C TYR A 37 -15.71 -2.80 0.14
N LEU A 38 -15.46 -3.89 0.85
CA LEU A 38 -15.40 -5.23 0.28
C LEU A 38 -16.78 -5.92 0.21
N GLY A 39 -17.72 -5.52 1.09
CA GLY A 39 -19.03 -6.14 1.20
C GLY A 39 -18.94 -7.64 1.55
N ASP A 40 -19.75 -8.45 0.92
CA ASP A 40 -19.70 -9.92 1.04
C ASP A 40 -18.63 -10.57 0.13
N GLY A 41 -17.89 -9.78 -0.64
CA GLY A 41 -16.87 -10.24 -1.58
C GLY A 41 -17.39 -10.56 -2.99
N SER A 42 -18.68 -10.56 -3.23
CA SER A 42 -19.28 -10.93 -4.52
C SER A 42 -18.76 -10.09 -5.70
N LEU A 43 -18.47 -8.81 -5.49
CA LEU A 43 -17.89 -7.92 -6.49
C LEU A 43 -16.46 -8.34 -6.89
N PHE A 44 -15.78 -9.10 -6.06
CA PHE A 44 -14.42 -9.60 -6.29
C PHE A 44 -14.40 -11.09 -6.69
N GLY A 45 -15.57 -11.72 -6.80
CA GLY A 45 -15.69 -13.15 -7.10
C GLY A 45 -15.28 -14.08 -5.96
N VAL A 46 -15.42 -13.62 -4.72
CA VAL A 46 -15.08 -14.37 -3.49
C VAL A 46 -16.22 -14.31 -2.47
N ASP A 47 -16.19 -15.20 -1.48
CA ASP A 47 -17.03 -15.15 -0.27
C ASP A 47 -16.18 -14.69 0.92
N ILE A 48 -16.56 -13.59 1.56
CA ILE A 48 -15.83 -13.00 2.69
C ILE A 48 -16.58 -13.19 3.99
N LYS A 49 -15.88 -13.71 5.00
CA LYS A 49 -16.34 -13.75 6.40
C LYS A 49 -15.51 -12.77 7.22
N TYR A 50 -16.16 -12.03 8.10
CA TYR A 50 -15.51 -11.06 8.98
C TYR A 50 -15.47 -11.55 10.42
N VAL A 51 -14.33 -11.35 11.07
CA VAL A 51 -14.14 -11.65 12.51
C VAL A 51 -13.60 -10.39 13.18
N TYR A 52 -14.43 -9.78 14.03
CA TYR A 52 -14.06 -8.58 14.77
C TYR A 52 -13.28 -8.90 16.04
N GLU A 53 -12.17 -8.20 16.24
CA GLU A 53 -11.34 -8.27 17.44
C GLU A 53 -11.70 -7.15 18.40
N LYS A 54 -11.99 -7.52 19.65
CA LYS A 54 -12.24 -6.55 20.74
C LYS A 54 -10.94 -5.93 21.24
N GLU A 55 -9.84 -6.67 21.16
CA GLU A 55 -8.49 -6.31 21.59
C GLU A 55 -7.49 -6.78 20.54
N LYS A 56 -6.31 -6.14 20.49
CA LYS A 56 -5.24 -6.55 19.59
C LYS A 56 -4.69 -7.92 20.00
N MET A 57 -5.01 -8.94 19.22
CA MET A 57 -4.64 -10.33 19.50
C MET A 57 -3.24 -10.71 18.98
N GLY A 58 -2.56 -9.84 18.24
CA GLY A 58 -1.33 -10.19 17.52
C GLY A 58 -1.61 -11.05 16.28
N THR A 59 -0.62 -11.27 15.44
CA THR A 59 -0.84 -11.88 14.12
C THR A 59 -1.35 -13.32 14.19
N ALA A 60 -0.80 -14.16 15.08
CA ALA A 60 -1.26 -15.52 15.26
C ALA A 60 -2.55 -15.60 16.10
N GLY A 61 -2.68 -14.75 17.12
CA GLY A 61 -3.91 -14.68 17.91
C GLY A 61 -5.13 -14.27 17.10
N SER A 62 -4.97 -13.38 16.12
CA SER A 62 -6.01 -13.02 15.15
C SER A 62 -6.47 -14.23 14.34
N VAL A 63 -5.52 -15.04 13.87
CA VAL A 63 -5.84 -16.29 13.16
C VAL A 63 -6.57 -17.29 14.08
N LYS A 64 -6.11 -17.43 15.33
CA LYS A 64 -6.81 -18.28 16.33
C LYS A 64 -8.23 -17.82 16.59
N ASN A 65 -8.49 -16.52 16.58
CA ASN A 65 -9.84 -15.97 16.75
C ASN A 65 -10.79 -16.36 15.60
N ALA A 66 -10.22 -16.61 14.40
CA ALA A 66 -10.94 -17.07 13.22
C ALA A 66 -11.02 -18.60 13.08
N GLU A 67 -10.53 -19.38 14.05
CA GLU A 67 -10.37 -20.85 14.04
C GLU A 67 -11.55 -21.61 13.44
N LYS A 68 -12.78 -21.25 13.81
CA LYS A 68 -14.01 -21.92 13.34
C LYS A 68 -14.20 -21.91 11.81
N TYR A 69 -13.48 -21.07 11.10
CA TYR A 69 -13.51 -20.98 9.63
C TYR A 69 -12.30 -21.63 8.95
N LEU A 70 -11.32 -22.08 9.74
CA LEU A 70 -10.01 -22.53 9.26
C LEU A 70 -9.81 -24.05 9.46
N GLU A 71 -10.86 -24.76 9.88
CA GLU A 71 -10.82 -26.19 10.11
C GLU A 71 -10.92 -26.96 8.78
N GLY A 72 -10.22 -28.08 8.67
CA GLY A 72 -10.43 -29.09 7.64
C GLY A 72 -9.49 -29.03 6.43
N SER A 73 -8.85 -27.92 6.10
CA SER A 73 -7.88 -27.84 5.01
C SER A 73 -6.79 -26.79 5.28
N PRO A 74 -5.60 -26.94 4.67
CA PRO A 74 -4.58 -25.90 4.75
C PRO A 74 -5.09 -24.56 4.25
N PHE A 75 -4.57 -23.48 4.82
CA PHE A 75 -4.99 -22.12 4.50
C PHE A 75 -3.79 -21.17 4.38
N LEU A 76 -3.99 -20.04 3.70
CA LEU A 76 -3.00 -18.96 3.63
C LEU A 76 -3.31 -17.87 4.67
N VAL A 77 -2.26 -17.29 5.22
CA VAL A 77 -2.30 -16.07 6.02
C VAL A 77 -1.55 -14.98 5.28
N VAL A 78 -2.19 -13.82 5.07
CA VAL A 78 -1.61 -12.69 4.34
C VAL A 78 -1.98 -11.40 5.07
N GLY A 79 -1.04 -10.47 5.22
CA GLY A 79 -1.31 -9.14 5.76
C GLY A 79 -2.19 -8.31 4.83
N GLY A 80 -3.19 -7.62 5.39
CA GLY A 80 -4.14 -6.79 4.61
C GLY A 80 -3.52 -5.53 3.97
N ASP A 81 -2.32 -5.17 4.38
CA ASP A 81 -1.50 -4.06 3.88
C ASP A 81 -0.48 -4.48 2.80
N HIS A 82 -0.47 -5.75 2.41
CA HIS A 82 0.45 -6.25 1.39
C HIS A 82 0.00 -5.87 -0.03
N VAL A 83 0.99 -5.51 -0.84
CA VAL A 83 0.89 -5.35 -2.29
C VAL A 83 1.88 -6.29 -2.95
N LEU A 84 1.40 -7.17 -3.81
CA LEU A 84 2.21 -8.28 -4.31
C LEU A 84 1.72 -8.79 -5.67
N ASN A 85 2.63 -9.48 -6.38
CA ASN A 85 2.29 -10.30 -7.56
C ASN A 85 2.81 -11.74 -7.47
N LEU A 86 3.08 -12.20 -6.24
CA LEU A 86 3.56 -13.55 -5.98
C LEU A 86 2.49 -14.58 -6.40
N ASN A 87 2.94 -15.74 -6.92
CA ASN A 87 2.05 -16.85 -7.22
C ASN A 87 1.66 -17.59 -5.93
N LEU A 88 0.60 -17.13 -5.29
CA LEU A 88 0.13 -17.68 -4.01
C LEU A 88 -0.40 -19.12 -4.15
N ARG A 89 -0.87 -19.50 -5.34
CA ARG A 89 -1.28 -20.87 -5.62
C ARG A 89 -0.09 -21.83 -5.59
N GLU A 90 1.05 -21.41 -6.11
CA GLU A 90 2.29 -22.19 -6.05
C GLU A 90 2.78 -22.39 -4.61
N LEU A 91 2.70 -21.35 -3.75
CA LEU A 91 2.98 -21.48 -2.32
C LEU A 91 2.08 -22.51 -1.65
N TYR A 92 0.77 -22.45 -1.90
CA TYR A 92 -0.21 -23.38 -1.35
C TYR A 92 0.05 -24.82 -1.82
N ASP A 93 0.29 -25.02 -3.12
CA ASP A 93 0.58 -26.33 -3.69
C ASP A 93 1.94 -26.87 -3.22
N PHE A 94 2.92 -25.99 -2.96
CA PHE A 94 4.19 -26.38 -2.34
C PHE A 94 3.97 -26.87 -0.91
N HIS A 95 3.23 -26.12 -0.10
CA HIS A 95 2.89 -26.51 1.27
C HIS A 95 2.23 -27.89 1.34
N ASN A 96 1.24 -28.15 0.49
CA ASN A 96 0.53 -29.42 0.44
C ASN A 96 1.41 -30.64 0.07
N ARG A 97 2.59 -30.40 -0.52
CA ARG A 97 3.57 -31.45 -0.83
C ARG A 97 4.62 -31.64 0.25
N THR A 98 4.63 -30.79 1.25
CA THR A 98 5.57 -30.87 2.37
C THR A 98 4.92 -31.55 3.58
N ASP A 99 5.72 -32.25 4.36
CA ASP A 99 5.31 -32.74 5.69
C ASP A 99 5.67 -31.68 6.73
N SER A 100 5.00 -30.53 6.66
CA SER A 100 5.24 -29.38 7.54
C SER A 100 3.94 -28.66 7.86
N MET A 101 3.73 -28.28 9.12
CA MET A 101 2.58 -27.50 9.54
C MET A 101 2.67 -26.04 9.10
N VAL A 102 3.87 -25.57 8.77
CA VAL A 102 4.12 -24.16 8.42
C VAL A 102 5.04 -24.09 7.21
N THR A 103 4.62 -23.34 6.20
CA THR A 103 5.48 -22.88 5.11
C THR A 103 5.52 -21.36 5.11
N ILE A 104 6.70 -20.78 5.25
CA ILE A 104 6.93 -19.34 5.20
C ILE A 104 7.31 -18.93 3.78
N SER A 105 6.60 -17.98 3.19
CA SER A 105 7.06 -17.35 1.96
C SER A 105 8.25 -16.45 2.26
N VAL A 106 9.35 -16.63 1.54
CA VAL A 106 10.61 -15.90 1.73
C VAL A 106 11.07 -15.27 0.43
N LEU A 107 11.66 -14.09 0.53
CA LEU A 107 12.18 -13.33 -0.59
C LEU A 107 13.60 -12.83 -0.25
N SER A 108 14.48 -12.81 -1.24
CA SER A 108 15.80 -12.19 -1.08
C SER A 108 15.66 -10.66 -1.20
N ILE A 109 16.12 -9.93 -0.18
CA ILE A 109 16.07 -8.47 -0.13
C ILE A 109 17.43 -7.89 0.28
N ASP A 110 17.68 -6.65 -0.10
CA ASP A 110 18.98 -5.99 0.16
C ASP A 110 19.16 -5.62 1.63
N ASP A 111 18.12 -5.08 2.27
CA ASP A 111 18.13 -4.70 3.69
C ASP A 111 17.05 -5.45 4.48
N PRO A 112 17.41 -6.53 5.19
CA PRO A 112 16.44 -7.36 5.89
C PRO A 112 16.09 -6.90 7.31
N ARG A 113 16.60 -5.77 7.78
CA ARG A 113 16.51 -5.35 9.19
C ARG A 113 15.09 -5.14 9.71
N GLU A 114 14.17 -4.78 8.83
CA GLU A 114 12.76 -4.54 9.21
C GLU A 114 11.88 -5.80 9.15
N PHE A 115 12.45 -6.94 8.78
CA PHE A 115 11.72 -8.19 8.54
C PHE A 115 12.24 -9.34 9.39
N GLY A 116 11.49 -10.43 9.43
CA GLY A 116 12.00 -11.71 9.94
C GLY A 116 12.94 -12.34 8.92
N ILE A 117 14.14 -12.75 9.34
CA ILE A 117 15.09 -13.46 8.47
C ILE A 117 15.15 -14.94 8.78
N VAL A 118 15.41 -15.73 7.74
CA VAL A 118 15.48 -17.19 7.85
C VAL A 118 16.82 -17.75 7.37
N ASP A 119 17.26 -18.84 8.01
CA ASP A 119 18.32 -19.71 7.52
C ASP A 119 17.67 -20.95 6.89
N LEU A 120 17.81 -21.08 5.58
CA LEU A 120 17.10 -22.07 4.75
C LEU A 120 18.09 -23.02 4.10
N ASP A 121 17.90 -24.32 4.28
CA ASP A 121 18.73 -25.32 3.63
C ASP A 121 18.24 -25.70 2.22
N ASN A 122 19.00 -26.58 1.54
CA ASN A 122 18.67 -27.06 0.20
C ASN A 122 17.39 -27.91 0.13
N ASN A 123 16.88 -28.41 1.25
CA ASN A 123 15.63 -29.14 1.38
C ASN A 123 14.46 -28.22 1.71
N MET A 124 14.68 -26.90 1.66
CA MET A 124 13.71 -25.88 2.04
C MET A 124 13.28 -25.97 3.51
N ILE A 125 14.14 -26.47 4.41
CA ILE A 125 13.90 -26.50 5.85
C ILE A 125 14.52 -25.26 6.50
N ILE A 126 13.73 -24.57 7.32
CA ILE A 126 14.17 -23.40 8.09
C ILE A 126 14.77 -23.90 9.41
N HIS A 127 16.07 -23.62 9.62
CA HIS A 127 16.79 -23.96 10.83
C HIS A 127 16.86 -22.82 11.85
N ARG A 128 16.75 -21.57 11.37
CA ARG A 128 16.77 -20.37 12.21
C ARG A 128 15.77 -19.36 11.67
N PHE A 129 15.12 -18.70 12.62
CA PHE A 129 14.26 -17.54 12.37
C PHE A 129 14.62 -16.41 13.33
N ARG A 130 14.72 -15.19 12.83
CA ARG A 130 14.98 -14.02 13.67
C ARG A 130 14.16 -12.84 13.20
N GLU A 131 13.25 -12.37 14.04
CA GLU A 131 12.44 -11.18 13.77
C GLU A 131 13.26 -9.91 14.00
N LYS A 132 13.24 -9.00 13.02
CA LYS A 132 13.87 -7.67 13.05
C LYS A 132 15.27 -7.67 13.65
N PRO A 133 16.24 -8.30 12.97
CA PRO A 133 17.58 -8.49 13.52
C PRO A 133 18.31 -7.15 13.67
N GLY A 134 19.02 -6.97 14.79
CA GLY A 134 20.01 -5.89 14.92
C GLY A 134 21.20 -6.08 13.97
N PRO A 135 22.03 -5.06 13.74
CA PRO A 135 23.12 -5.11 12.76
C PRO A 135 24.07 -6.32 12.89
N GLY A 136 24.39 -6.72 14.13
CA GLY A 136 25.24 -7.91 14.40
C GLY A 136 24.52 -9.25 14.42
N GLN A 137 23.24 -9.28 14.09
CA GLN A 137 22.39 -10.48 14.15
C GLN A 137 21.91 -10.95 12.77
N ILE A 138 22.31 -10.23 11.72
CA ILE A 138 21.96 -10.56 10.34
C ILE A 138 22.82 -11.76 9.92
N PHE A 139 22.18 -12.86 9.56
CA PHE A 139 22.83 -14.09 9.09
C PHE A 139 22.34 -14.53 7.70
N SER A 140 21.33 -13.86 7.17
CA SER A 140 20.72 -14.17 5.88
C SER A 140 20.07 -12.92 5.29
N ASN A 141 19.97 -12.85 3.97
CA ASN A 141 19.17 -11.86 3.25
C ASN A 141 17.80 -12.41 2.81
N LEU A 142 17.47 -13.64 3.20
CA LEU A 142 16.15 -14.23 2.97
C LEU A 142 15.20 -13.73 4.06
N ALA A 143 14.31 -12.82 3.66
CA ALA A 143 13.31 -12.25 4.53
C ALA A 143 11.96 -12.95 4.39
N SER A 144 11.27 -13.15 5.51
CA SER A 144 9.87 -13.54 5.54
C SER A 144 9.01 -12.43 4.99
N THR A 145 8.17 -12.74 4.04
CA THR A 145 7.20 -11.79 3.47
C THR A 145 5.96 -11.58 4.37
N GLY A 146 5.87 -12.25 5.52
CA GLY A 146 4.66 -12.22 6.33
C GLY A 146 3.48 -13.00 5.71
N ILE A 147 3.75 -13.80 4.68
CA ILE A 147 2.78 -14.67 4.03
C ILE A 147 3.11 -16.11 4.40
N TYR A 148 2.11 -16.84 4.88
CA TYR A 148 2.27 -18.20 5.38
C TYR A 148 1.23 -19.12 4.78
N ALA A 149 1.64 -20.37 4.45
CA ALA A 149 0.71 -21.46 4.25
C ALA A 149 0.77 -22.36 5.49
N LEU A 150 -0.39 -22.66 6.06
CA LEU A 150 -0.53 -23.31 7.35
C LEU A 150 -1.47 -24.51 7.26
N SER A 151 -1.12 -25.60 7.91
CA SER A 151 -2.03 -26.72 8.16
C SER A 151 -2.92 -26.43 9.36
N PRO A 152 -4.17 -26.94 9.42
CA PRO A 152 -5.11 -26.64 10.51
C PRO A 152 -4.57 -26.98 11.92
N GLU A 153 -3.73 -28.02 12.03
CA GLU A 153 -3.13 -28.48 13.28
C GLU A 153 -2.28 -27.38 13.96
N ILE A 154 -1.85 -26.37 13.23
CA ILE A 154 -1.10 -25.25 13.79
C ILE A 154 -1.92 -24.48 14.82
N LEU A 155 -3.24 -24.50 14.67
CA LEU A 155 -4.15 -23.79 15.58
C LEU A 155 -4.07 -24.32 17.03
N ASP A 156 -3.70 -25.58 17.23
CA ASP A 156 -3.50 -26.16 18.57
C ASP A 156 -2.29 -25.59 19.30
N PHE A 157 -1.34 -25.02 18.56
CA PHE A 157 -0.11 -24.39 19.10
C PHE A 157 -0.32 -22.90 19.45
N ILE A 158 -1.45 -22.32 19.04
CA ILE A 158 -1.76 -20.89 19.25
C ILE A 158 -2.74 -20.76 20.41
N PRO A 159 -2.36 -20.14 21.54
CA PRO A 159 -3.26 -19.91 22.67
C PRO A 159 -4.29 -18.83 22.35
N LYS A 160 -5.46 -18.86 23.01
CA LYS A 160 -6.50 -17.82 22.91
C LYS A 160 -6.12 -16.55 23.67
N GLN A 161 -5.03 -15.91 23.27
CA GLN A 161 -4.50 -14.68 23.84
C GLN A 161 -3.69 -13.95 22.81
N LYS A 162 -3.15 -12.77 23.14
CA LYS A 162 -2.22 -12.06 22.27
C LYS A 162 -0.99 -12.92 21.99
N TYR A 163 -0.80 -13.25 20.72
CA TYR A 163 0.26 -14.14 20.25
C TYR A 163 0.67 -13.78 18.83
N ASP A 164 1.96 -13.84 18.53
CA ASP A 164 2.51 -13.40 17.26
C ASP A 164 3.23 -14.55 16.54
N PHE A 165 3.08 -14.67 15.22
CA PHE A 165 3.76 -15.70 14.45
C PHE A 165 5.28 -15.60 14.60
N ALA A 166 5.83 -14.43 14.32
CA ALA A 166 7.26 -14.21 14.22
C ALA A 166 7.98 -14.15 15.58
N LYS A 167 7.31 -13.61 16.60
CA LYS A 167 7.90 -13.40 17.92
C LYS A 167 7.72 -14.59 18.84
N ASP A 168 6.58 -15.28 18.71
CA ASP A 168 6.19 -16.30 19.67
C ASP A 168 6.14 -17.70 19.05
N LEU A 169 5.35 -17.88 17.95
CA LEU A 169 5.06 -19.21 17.43
C LEU A 169 6.26 -19.85 16.74
N PHE A 170 6.89 -19.17 15.78
CA PHE A 170 8.00 -19.78 15.02
C PHE A 170 9.21 -20.08 15.89
N PRO A 171 9.67 -19.20 16.81
CA PRO A 171 10.73 -19.55 17.74
C PRO A 171 10.39 -20.76 18.61
N LYS A 172 9.14 -20.87 19.09
CA LYS A 172 8.68 -22.02 19.87
C LYS A 172 8.74 -23.32 19.07
N LEU A 173 8.17 -23.33 17.86
CA LEU A 173 8.19 -24.51 17.00
C LEU A 173 9.62 -24.98 16.70
N LEU A 174 10.54 -24.05 16.38
CA LEU A 174 11.94 -24.38 16.15
C LEU A 174 12.63 -24.93 17.40
N SER A 175 12.31 -24.41 18.59
CA SER A 175 12.87 -24.91 19.85
C SER A 175 12.34 -26.30 20.24
N GLU A 176 11.20 -26.71 19.70
CA GLU A 176 10.58 -28.04 19.85
C GLU A 176 10.94 -28.99 18.68
N ASP A 177 11.96 -28.63 17.88
CA ASP A 177 12.40 -29.38 16.69
C ASP A 177 11.25 -29.65 15.68
N ARG A 178 10.25 -28.78 15.65
CA ARG A 178 9.16 -28.87 14.68
C ARG A 178 9.61 -28.31 13.33
N LYS A 179 9.29 -29.06 12.27
CA LYS A 179 9.67 -28.71 10.93
C LYS A 179 8.90 -27.48 10.43
N ILE A 180 9.62 -26.46 10.04
CA ILE A 180 9.12 -25.28 9.29
C ILE A 180 9.81 -25.29 7.93
N THR A 181 9.05 -25.11 6.86
CA THR A 181 9.59 -25.00 5.50
C THR A 181 9.56 -23.56 5.00
N GLY A 182 10.46 -23.22 4.09
CA GLY A 182 10.47 -21.96 3.36
C GLY A 182 10.11 -22.18 1.89
N TRP A 183 9.33 -21.29 1.33
CA TRP A 183 9.08 -21.24 -0.11
C TRP A 183 9.74 -19.98 -0.68
N LEU A 184 10.68 -20.16 -1.62
CA LEU A 184 11.37 -19.05 -2.29
C LEU A 184 10.43 -18.39 -3.28
N ALA A 185 9.90 -17.25 -2.89
CA ALA A 185 8.99 -16.46 -3.69
C ALA A 185 9.70 -15.85 -4.92
N ARG A 186 8.97 -15.71 -6.00
CA ARG A 186 9.40 -14.98 -7.20
C ARG A 186 8.37 -13.93 -7.53
N GLY A 187 8.82 -12.69 -7.69
CA GLY A 187 7.96 -11.55 -7.95
C GLY A 187 8.29 -10.37 -7.05
N GLN A 188 7.33 -9.48 -6.93
CA GLN A 188 7.43 -8.28 -6.10
C GLN A 188 6.43 -8.37 -4.96
N TRP A 189 6.86 -7.86 -3.83
CA TRP A 189 6.10 -7.79 -2.60
C TRP A 189 6.55 -6.57 -1.78
N THR A 190 5.62 -5.92 -1.15
CA THR A 190 5.88 -4.92 -0.11
C THR A 190 4.71 -4.90 0.88
N ASP A 191 5.01 -4.62 2.14
CA ASP A 191 4.05 -4.16 3.14
C ASP A 191 3.99 -2.63 3.11
N VAL A 192 2.80 -2.06 3.06
CA VAL A 192 2.62 -0.61 2.95
C VAL A 192 2.59 0.01 4.35
N GLY A 193 3.69 -0.14 5.08
CA GLY A 193 3.85 0.37 6.45
C GLY A 193 4.45 1.78 6.56
N SER A 194 4.88 2.40 5.46
CA SER A 194 5.51 3.72 5.46
C SER A 194 5.22 4.50 4.17
N PRO A 195 5.38 5.85 4.17
CA PRO A 195 5.29 6.64 2.95
C PRO A 195 6.28 6.20 1.85
N HIS A 196 7.45 5.71 2.23
CA HIS A 196 8.42 5.17 1.29
C HIS A 196 7.88 3.89 0.63
N ALA A 197 7.45 2.91 1.42
CA ALA A 197 6.87 1.67 0.91
C ALA A 197 5.63 1.93 0.03
N LEU A 198 4.80 2.92 0.40
CA LEU A 198 3.67 3.36 -0.40
C LEU A 198 4.10 3.90 -1.77
N ARG A 199 5.16 4.73 -1.84
CA ARG A 199 5.70 5.22 -3.12
C ARG A 199 6.22 4.09 -4.00
N GLU A 200 6.97 3.17 -3.43
CA GLU A 200 7.49 2.02 -4.16
C GLU A 200 6.35 1.13 -4.70
N ALA A 201 5.32 0.86 -3.89
CA ALA A 201 4.14 0.12 -4.33
C ALA A 201 3.41 0.83 -5.49
N GLN A 202 3.17 2.13 -5.37
CA GLN A 202 2.53 2.95 -6.40
C GLN A 202 3.33 2.92 -7.70
N LYS A 203 4.64 3.17 -7.61
CA LYS A 203 5.55 3.20 -8.76
C LYS A 203 5.55 1.85 -9.48
N TRP A 204 5.78 0.78 -8.73
CA TRP A 204 5.78 -0.57 -9.27
C TRP A 204 4.45 -0.94 -9.95
N MET A 205 3.32 -0.63 -9.35
CA MET A 205 2.03 -0.90 -9.96
C MET A 205 1.79 -0.07 -11.22
N LEU A 206 2.25 1.17 -11.25
CA LEU A 206 2.20 2.00 -12.46
C LEU A 206 3.06 1.42 -13.60
N GLU A 207 4.26 0.93 -13.30
CA GLU A 207 5.17 0.29 -14.27
C GLU A 207 4.54 -0.96 -14.90
N ASN A 208 3.64 -1.61 -14.18
CA ASN A 208 2.94 -2.84 -14.64
C ASN A 208 1.58 -2.57 -15.28
N LEU A 209 1.24 -1.32 -15.60
CA LEU A 209 0.03 -1.05 -16.37
C LEU A 209 0.13 -1.68 -17.78
N ALA A 210 -0.84 -2.52 -18.12
CA ALA A 210 -0.83 -3.30 -19.37
C ALA A 210 -1.04 -2.48 -20.65
N GLY A 211 -1.26 -1.16 -20.51
CA GLY A 211 -1.56 -0.27 -21.64
C GLY A 211 -2.51 0.85 -21.25
N THR A 212 -3.13 1.48 -22.25
CA THR A 212 -4.12 2.54 -22.01
C THR A 212 -5.52 1.97 -21.94
N SER A 213 -6.24 2.27 -20.85
CA SER A 213 -7.66 1.97 -20.68
C SER A 213 -8.44 3.24 -20.32
N LEU A 214 -9.61 3.39 -20.95
CA LEU A 214 -10.52 4.51 -20.74
C LEU A 214 -11.84 3.96 -20.20
N HIS A 215 -12.24 4.43 -19.02
CA HIS A 215 -13.45 3.98 -18.35
C HIS A 215 -14.54 5.06 -18.41
N GLY A 216 -15.32 5.07 -19.50
CA GLY A 216 -16.44 5.98 -19.68
C GLY A 216 -16.10 7.26 -20.45
N ARG A 217 -16.68 8.41 -20.03
CA ARG A 217 -16.63 9.66 -20.79
C ARG A 217 -15.33 10.41 -20.52
N LEU A 218 -14.60 10.74 -21.59
CA LEU A 218 -13.42 11.59 -21.57
C LEU A 218 -13.63 12.78 -22.50
N LEU A 219 -13.48 14.01 -21.99
CA LEU A 219 -13.55 15.25 -22.74
C LEU A 219 -12.14 15.82 -22.90
N ILE A 220 -11.69 15.95 -24.14
CA ILE A 220 -10.35 16.46 -24.47
C ILE A 220 -10.50 17.65 -25.42
N GLU A 221 -9.88 18.79 -25.06
CA GLU A 221 -9.72 19.93 -25.94
C GLU A 221 -8.27 20.08 -26.38
N ASN A 222 -7.88 19.45 -27.51
CA ASN A 222 -6.53 19.57 -28.09
C ASN A 222 -5.40 19.23 -27.09
N ALA A 223 -5.60 18.23 -26.23
CA ALA A 223 -4.60 17.70 -25.30
C ALA A 223 -3.87 16.49 -25.91
N LYS A 224 -2.70 16.15 -25.37
CA LYS A 224 -1.89 14.99 -25.80
C LYS A 224 -1.85 13.94 -24.69
N LEU A 225 -2.14 12.71 -25.07
CA LEU A 225 -2.08 11.55 -24.18
C LEU A 225 -1.02 10.58 -24.70
N ASN A 226 0.00 10.25 -23.88
CA ASN A 226 1.12 9.42 -24.28
C ASN A 226 1.42 8.35 -23.22
N GLY A 227 1.65 7.11 -23.64
CA GLY A 227 2.06 5.98 -22.77
C GLY A 227 0.89 5.25 -22.12
N PRO A 228 1.19 4.30 -21.21
CA PRO A 228 0.16 3.57 -20.47
C PRO A 228 -0.64 4.50 -19.57
N LEU A 229 -1.97 4.55 -19.75
CA LEU A 229 -2.87 5.43 -18.98
C LEU A 229 -4.10 4.66 -18.55
N VAL A 230 -4.52 4.86 -17.30
CA VAL A 230 -5.86 4.48 -16.85
C VAL A 230 -6.63 5.77 -16.56
N ILE A 231 -7.69 6.01 -17.31
CA ILE A 231 -8.51 7.22 -17.17
C ILE A 231 -9.93 6.81 -16.82
N GLY A 232 -10.40 7.33 -15.71
CA GLY A 232 -11.74 7.10 -15.17
C GLY A 232 -12.85 7.73 -16.00
N ASN A 233 -14.05 7.66 -15.44
CA ASN A 233 -15.23 8.21 -16.08
C ASN A 233 -15.37 9.72 -15.85
N ASN A 234 -15.92 10.44 -16.83
CA ASN A 234 -16.24 11.88 -16.76
C ASN A 234 -15.00 12.75 -16.43
N VAL A 235 -13.85 12.43 -17.05
CA VAL A 235 -12.62 13.23 -16.94
C VAL A 235 -12.60 14.31 -18.01
N THR A 236 -12.20 15.53 -17.63
CA THR A 236 -12.02 16.66 -18.54
C THR A 236 -10.55 17.06 -18.58
N VAL A 237 -10.00 17.25 -19.78
CA VAL A 237 -8.61 17.67 -20.00
C VAL A 237 -8.61 18.91 -20.88
N GLY A 238 -8.12 20.02 -20.34
CA GLY A 238 -8.08 21.32 -20.98
C GLY A 238 -7.07 21.42 -22.14
N ARG A 239 -7.10 22.57 -22.81
CA ARG A 239 -6.32 22.83 -24.03
C ARG A 239 -4.82 22.77 -23.76
N SER A 240 -4.11 22.26 -24.74
CA SER A 240 -2.63 22.18 -24.72
C SER A 240 -2.03 21.40 -23.55
N SER A 241 -2.88 20.69 -22.79
CA SER A 241 -2.41 19.84 -21.69
C SER A 241 -1.80 18.54 -22.21
N VAL A 242 -0.85 18.02 -21.47
CA VAL A 242 -0.11 16.80 -21.84
C VAL A 242 -0.16 15.83 -20.65
N ILE A 243 -0.60 14.61 -20.89
CA ILE A 243 -0.54 13.52 -19.91
C ILE A 243 0.42 12.48 -20.45
N VAL A 244 1.47 12.20 -19.67
CA VAL A 244 2.50 11.21 -19.98
C VAL A 244 2.41 10.07 -18.98
N GLY A 245 2.14 8.88 -19.46
CA GLY A 245 2.10 7.66 -18.64
C GLY A 245 3.49 7.11 -18.30
N PRO A 246 3.57 6.15 -17.38
CA PRO A 246 2.42 5.52 -16.76
C PRO A 246 1.69 6.45 -15.78
N ALA A 247 0.37 6.59 -15.92
CA ALA A 247 -0.43 7.43 -15.03
C ALA A 247 -1.86 6.91 -14.87
N VAL A 248 -2.48 7.25 -13.73
CA VAL A 248 -3.87 6.95 -13.41
C VAL A 248 -4.60 8.24 -13.07
N ILE A 249 -5.75 8.47 -13.69
CA ILE A 249 -6.63 9.62 -13.43
C ILE A 249 -7.99 9.08 -13.02
N GLY A 250 -8.46 9.44 -11.84
CA GLY A 250 -9.74 8.99 -11.29
C GLY A 250 -10.95 9.70 -11.89
N ASP A 251 -12.12 9.19 -11.52
CA ASP A 251 -13.41 9.66 -12.01
C ASP A 251 -13.68 11.14 -11.65
N ASN A 252 -14.44 11.83 -12.50
CA ASN A 252 -14.91 13.22 -12.28
C ASN A 252 -13.77 14.23 -12.06
N THR A 253 -12.56 13.93 -12.54
CA THR A 253 -11.39 14.80 -12.38
C THR A 253 -11.31 15.81 -13.52
N VAL A 254 -11.01 17.06 -13.17
CA VAL A 254 -10.90 18.19 -14.09
C VAL A 254 -9.46 18.67 -14.12
N ILE A 255 -8.87 18.64 -15.31
CA ILE A 255 -7.52 19.13 -15.60
C ILE A 255 -7.64 20.37 -16.47
N GLY A 256 -7.07 21.48 -16.02
CA GLY A 256 -7.12 22.78 -16.71
C GLY A 256 -6.28 22.84 -17.97
N ASP A 257 -6.08 24.05 -18.50
CA ASP A 257 -5.31 24.32 -19.71
C ASP A 257 -3.79 24.34 -19.41
N ASN A 258 -2.96 23.96 -20.39
CA ASN A 258 -1.49 23.93 -20.30
C ASN A 258 -0.92 23.12 -19.13
N VAL A 259 -1.65 22.11 -18.66
CA VAL A 259 -1.20 21.27 -17.54
C VAL A 259 -0.32 20.15 -18.07
N LEU A 260 0.76 19.87 -17.35
CA LEU A 260 1.58 18.68 -17.55
C LEU A 260 1.37 17.69 -16.40
N ILE A 261 0.77 16.55 -16.71
CA ILE A 261 0.78 15.36 -15.84
C ILE A 261 1.88 14.45 -16.34
N GLY A 262 2.89 14.19 -15.51
CA GLY A 262 4.05 13.40 -15.91
C GLY A 262 3.94 11.93 -15.53
N PRO A 263 4.97 11.15 -15.90
CA PRO A 263 4.96 9.73 -15.59
C PRO A 263 4.97 9.46 -14.09
N TYR A 264 4.55 8.26 -13.74
CA TYR A 264 4.45 7.78 -12.34
C TYR A 264 3.52 8.62 -11.48
N THR A 265 2.42 9.11 -12.05
CA THR A 265 1.46 9.94 -11.35
C THR A 265 0.11 9.24 -11.22
N SER A 266 -0.47 9.27 -10.02
CA SER A 266 -1.85 8.83 -9.76
C SER A 266 -2.65 9.99 -9.19
N ILE A 267 -3.77 10.33 -9.82
CA ILE A 267 -4.72 11.36 -9.39
C ILE A 267 -6.04 10.68 -9.07
N GLY A 268 -6.56 10.93 -7.88
CA GLY A 268 -7.81 10.37 -7.37
C GLY A 268 -9.07 10.89 -8.05
N ASN A 269 -10.20 10.48 -7.50
CA ASN A 269 -11.50 10.92 -7.99
C ASN A 269 -11.82 12.35 -7.56
N SER A 270 -12.60 13.06 -8.37
CA SER A 270 -13.12 14.40 -8.07
C SER A 270 -12.03 15.44 -7.76
N CYS A 271 -10.85 15.27 -8.35
CA CYS A 271 -9.76 16.23 -8.23
C CYS A 271 -9.91 17.38 -9.23
N SER A 272 -9.30 18.53 -8.92
CA SER A 272 -9.19 19.65 -9.85
C SER A 272 -7.76 20.18 -9.90
N ILE A 273 -7.21 20.27 -11.12
CA ILE A 273 -5.86 20.76 -11.37
C ILE A 273 -5.97 22.06 -12.16
N GLY A 274 -5.51 23.17 -11.58
CA GLY A 274 -5.53 24.49 -12.20
C GLY A 274 -4.56 24.63 -13.38
N ASN A 275 -4.84 25.61 -14.22
CA ASN A 275 -4.08 25.89 -15.44
C ASN A 275 -2.58 26.07 -15.16
N ASP A 276 -1.72 25.80 -16.14
CA ASP A 276 -0.29 26.02 -16.12
C ASP A 276 0.47 25.23 -15.02
N SER A 277 -0.16 24.20 -14.46
CA SER A 277 0.42 23.38 -13.38
C SER A 277 1.18 22.16 -13.92
N ARG A 278 2.14 21.68 -13.13
CA ARG A 278 2.99 20.50 -13.44
C ARG A 278 2.93 19.53 -12.29
N ILE A 279 2.49 18.30 -12.56
CA ILE A 279 2.37 17.23 -11.55
C ILE A 279 3.19 16.05 -12.04
N LEU A 280 4.26 15.70 -11.33
CA LEU A 280 5.21 14.65 -11.73
C LEU A 280 5.41 13.66 -10.57
N SER A 281 5.42 12.38 -10.86
CA SER A 281 5.76 11.29 -9.90
C SER A 281 5.03 11.43 -8.55
N SER A 282 3.78 11.88 -8.58
CA SER A 282 3.01 12.28 -7.40
C SER A 282 1.71 11.50 -7.29
N TYR A 283 1.26 11.30 -6.05
CA TYR A 283 0.07 10.53 -5.72
C TYR A 283 -0.91 11.43 -4.98
N LEU A 284 -1.92 11.90 -5.69
CA LEU A 284 -2.98 12.78 -5.19
C LEU A 284 -4.23 11.95 -4.97
N TYR A 285 -4.76 11.93 -3.74
CA TYR A 285 -5.95 11.15 -3.43
C TYR A 285 -7.23 11.92 -3.80
N ASN A 286 -8.38 11.42 -3.34
CA ASN A 286 -9.65 11.97 -3.80
C ASN A 286 -9.89 13.42 -3.31
N GLY A 287 -10.57 14.20 -4.12
CA GLY A 287 -11.00 15.55 -3.76
C GLY A 287 -9.88 16.60 -3.68
N VAL A 288 -8.65 16.27 -4.09
CA VAL A 288 -7.52 17.21 -4.07
C VAL A 288 -7.75 18.35 -5.06
N LYS A 289 -7.59 19.58 -4.59
CA LYS A 289 -7.74 20.81 -5.39
C LYS A 289 -6.40 21.52 -5.48
N ILE A 290 -5.92 21.74 -6.69
CA ILE A 290 -4.65 22.43 -6.98
C ILE A 290 -4.94 23.69 -7.78
N GLY A 291 -4.49 24.83 -7.28
CA GLY A 291 -4.58 26.13 -7.98
C GLY A 291 -3.71 26.18 -9.24
N ALA A 292 -3.80 27.28 -9.97
CA ALA A 292 -3.02 27.49 -11.18
C ALA A 292 -1.53 27.74 -10.88
N GLY A 293 -0.63 27.37 -11.80
CA GLY A 293 0.79 27.66 -11.75
C GLY A 293 1.57 26.82 -10.72
N CYS A 294 1.02 25.71 -10.24
CA CYS A 294 1.69 24.89 -9.24
C CYS A 294 2.70 23.91 -9.85
N SER A 295 3.79 23.64 -9.12
CA SER A 295 4.78 22.64 -9.44
C SER A 295 4.85 21.59 -8.32
N ILE A 296 4.41 20.38 -8.61
CA ILE A 296 4.34 19.27 -7.62
C ILE A 296 5.15 18.10 -8.16
N SER A 297 6.15 17.67 -7.41
CA SER A 297 7.02 16.58 -7.79
C SER A 297 7.29 15.63 -6.63
N GLY A 298 7.03 14.34 -6.81
CA GLY A 298 7.30 13.28 -5.83
C GLY A 298 6.49 13.41 -4.53
N ALA A 299 5.35 14.09 -4.55
CA ALA A 299 4.51 14.34 -3.38
C ALA A 299 3.40 13.30 -3.22
N ILE A 300 3.00 13.06 -1.96
CA ILE A 300 1.78 12.36 -1.60
C ILE A 300 0.83 13.36 -0.96
N SER A 301 -0.36 13.50 -1.51
CA SER A 301 -1.43 14.33 -0.95
C SER A 301 -2.65 13.47 -0.63
N ASP A 302 -3.06 13.47 0.63
CA ASP A 302 -4.24 12.73 1.08
C ASP A 302 -5.53 13.43 0.64
N ASN A 303 -6.68 12.86 1.04
CA ASN A 303 -8.00 13.32 0.59
C ASN A 303 -8.31 14.77 0.98
N ASP A 304 -9.04 15.46 0.12
CA ASP A 304 -9.62 16.78 0.35
C ASP A 304 -8.59 17.88 0.68
N VAL A 305 -7.34 17.70 0.26
CA VAL A 305 -6.31 18.75 0.38
C VAL A 305 -6.58 19.85 -0.63
N SER A 306 -6.43 21.11 -0.18
CA SER A 306 -6.54 22.30 -1.04
C SER A 306 -5.20 23.02 -1.10
N ILE A 307 -4.67 23.22 -2.30
CA ILE A 307 -3.41 23.91 -2.58
C ILE A 307 -3.72 25.15 -3.41
N GLY A 308 -3.27 26.32 -2.94
CA GLY A 308 -3.44 27.60 -3.61
C GLY A 308 -2.68 27.70 -4.93
N LYS A 309 -2.56 28.92 -5.46
CA LYS A 309 -1.85 29.20 -6.72
C LYS A 309 -0.34 29.30 -6.51
N ASN A 310 0.43 29.02 -7.55
CA ASN A 310 1.90 29.20 -7.63
C ASN A 310 2.66 28.47 -6.51
N CYS A 311 2.13 27.35 -6.01
CA CYS A 311 2.78 26.58 -4.97
C CYS A 311 3.81 25.60 -5.55
N THR A 312 4.87 25.35 -4.78
CA THR A 312 5.88 24.33 -5.09
C THR A 312 5.89 23.28 -3.99
N LEU A 313 5.68 22.01 -4.35
CA LEU A 313 5.85 20.86 -3.47
C LEU A 313 7.00 20.03 -3.99
N GLU A 314 8.05 19.94 -3.19
CA GLU A 314 9.25 19.20 -3.56
C GLU A 314 9.14 17.71 -3.25
N ASN A 315 10.11 16.93 -3.74
CA ASN A 315 10.12 15.48 -3.62
C ASN A 315 10.08 15.01 -2.16
N GLY A 316 9.34 13.94 -1.92
CA GLY A 316 9.24 13.35 -0.58
C GLY A 316 8.15 13.97 0.31
N THR A 317 7.56 15.10 -0.09
CA THR A 317 6.49 15.77 0.66
C THR A 317 5.30 14.83 0.89
N VAL A 318 4.75 14.84 2.11
CA VAL A 318 3.52 14.12 2.47
C VAL A 318 2.55 15.08 3.14
N ILE A 319 1.34 15.20 2.59
CA ILE A 319 0.31 16.12 3.09
C ILE A 319 -0.89 15.31 3.57
N GLY A 320 -1.22 15.50 4.85
CA GLY A 320 -2.36 14.87 5.51
C GLY A 320 -3.72 15.39 5.00
N PRO A 321 -4.79 14.64 5.23
CA PRO A 321 -6.11 14.97 4.70
C PRO A 321 -6.64 16.29 5.23
N ARG A 322 -7.45 16.97 4.40
CA ARG A 322 -8.12 18.25 4.68
C ARG A 322 -7.17 19.40 5.03
N THR A 323 -5.88 19.28 4.69
CA THR A 323 -4.90 20.36 4.80
C THR A 323 -5.20 21.46 3.78
N MET A 324 -5.03 22.71 4.20
CA MET A 324 -5.20 23.89 3.36
C MET A 324 -3.86 24.62 3.20
N ILE A 325 -3.34 24.70 1.99
CA ILE A 325 -2.11 25.41 1.64
C ILE A 325 -2.49 26.68 0.88
N GLY A 326 -2.05 27.83 1.38
CA GLY A 326 -2.29 29.15 0.74
C GLY A 326 -1.59 29.30 -0.60
N ASN A 327 -1.63 30.50 -1.19
CA ASN A 327 -0.93 30.79 -2.43
C ASN A 327 0.57 31.03 -2.21
N ASP A 328 1.38 30.84 -3.25
CA ASP A 328 2.81 31.18 -3.27
C ASP A 328 3.60 30.47 -2.14
N VAL A 329 3.21 29.24 -1.80
CA VAL A 329 3.83 28.42 -0.74
C VAL A 329 4.85 27.47 -1.37
N THR A 330 6.02 27.35 -0.71
CA THR A 330 7.00 26.30 -1.02
C THR A 330 7.07 25.30 0.14
N VAL A 331 6.83 24.03 -0.15
CA VAL A 331 7.05 22.93 0.80
C VAL A 331 8.29 22.18 0.36
N HIS A 332 9.32 22.18 1.20
CA HIS A 332 10.61 21.57 0.88
C HIS A 332 10.58 20.04 0.94
N SER A 333 11.63 19.43 0.40
CA SER A 333 11.77 17.99 0.29
C SER A 333 11.63 17.28 1.63
N ASP A 334 10.96 16.11 1.60
CA ASP A 334 10.75 15.20 2.74
C ASP A 334 9.92 15.77 3.90
N VAL A 335 9.33 16.96 3.75
CA VAL A 335 8.48 17.57 4.77
C VAL A 335 7.12 16.88 4.83
N ARG A 336 6.63 16.67 6.06
CA ARG A 336 5.29 16.15 6.37
C ARG A 336 4.41 17.24 6.96
N ILE A 337 3.24 17.44 6.36
CA ILE A 337 2.21 18.32 6.90
C ILE A 337 1.07 17.45 7.41
N TRP A 338 0.75 17.61 8.69
CA TRP A 338 -0.25 16.79 9.37
C TRP A 338 -1.68 17.13 8.92
N PRO A 339 -2.66 16.26 9.20
CA PRO A 339 -4.06 16.51 8.85
C PRO A 339 -4.59 17.85 9.36
N GLU A 340 -5.44 18.50 8.55
CA GLU A 340 -6.19 19.72 8.91
C GLU A 340 -5.33 20.97 9.21
N VAL A 341 -4.04 20.92 8.88
CA VAL A 341 -3.16 22.09 9.02
C VAL A 341 -3.50 23.15 7.98
N VAL A 342 -3.48 24.41 8.38
CA VAL A 342 -3.58 25.57 7.48
C VAL A 342 -2.21 26.22 7.34
N VAL A 343 -1.69 26.27 6.11
CA VAL A 343 -0.43 26.95 5.77
C VAL A 343 -0.74 28.28 5.12
N SER A 344 -0.28 29.38 5.72
CA SER A 344 -0.51 30.74 5.22
C SER A 344 0.18 30.98 3.86
N SER A 345 -0.39 31.86 3.05
CA SER A 345 0.20 32.25 1.76
C SER A 345 1.60 32.85 1.92
N GLY A 346 2.48 32.57 0.96
CA GLY A 346 3.86 33.06 0.93
C GLY A 346 4.81 32.34 1.89
N THR A 347 4.37 31.27 2.54
CA THR A 347 5.18 30.52 3.52
C THR A 347 6.17 29.57 2.81
N SER A 348 7.37 29.44 3.38
CA SER A 348 8.34 28.41 3.05
C SER A 348 8.39 27.38 4.19
N VAL A 349 7.92 26.17 3.93
CA VAL A 349 7.79 25.10 4.93
C VAL A 349 8.98 24.15 4.80
N ALA A 350 9.93 24.23 5.75
CA ALA A 350 11.18 23.46 5.72
C ALA A 350 11.27 22.35 6.78
N ARG A 351 10.21 22.11 7.55
CA ARG A 351 10.15 21.04 8.55
C ARG A 351 8.73 20.53 8.74
N ASP A 352 8.62 19.35 9.33
CA ASP A 352 7.35 18.71 9.65
C ASP A 352 6.45 19.66 10.45
N THR A 353 5.20 19.82 10.00
CA THR A 353 4.26 20.80 10.52
C THR A 353 3.02 20.13 11.06
N MET A 354 2.78 20.26 12.38
CA MET A 354 1.66 19.62 13.09
C MET A 354 0.52 20.58 13.41
N ASN A 355 0.77 21.89 13.36
CA ASN A 355 -0.21 22.96 13.59
C ASN A 355 0.25 24.26 12.91
N GLU A 356 -0.63 25.27 12.84
CA GLU A 356 -0.36 26.56 12.19
C GLU A 356 0.87 27.31 12.73
N HIS A 357 1.22 27.14 14.02
CA HIS A 357 2.35 27.83 14.64
C HIS A 357 3.71 27.41 14.12
N PHE A 358 3.82 26.23 13.50
CA PHE A 358 5.06 25.73 12.89
C PHE A 358 5.21 26.09 11.41
N ALA A 359 4.15 26.61 10.79
CA ALA A 359 4.14 26.96 9.36
C ALA A 359 4.67 28.38 9.06
N THR A 360 4.99 29.18 10.09
CA THR A 360 5.28 30.62 9.94
C THR A 360 6.76 31.00 10.03
N ASP A 361 7.69 30.08 10.34
CA ASP A 361 9.07 30.46 10.59
C ASP A 361 10.08 29.97 9.55
N VAL A 362 10.36 30.84 8.58
CA VAL A 362 11.67 30.85 7.88
C VAL A 362 12.26 32.27 7.72
N ASN A 363 11.73 33.29 8.40
CA ASN A 363 12.34 34.61 8.48
C ASN A 363 12.56 35.08 9.95
N GLY A 364 12.95 34.16 10.81
CA GLY A 364 13.38 34.47 12.16
C GLY A 364 14.89 34.39 12.23
N SER A 365 15.53 35.57 12.28
CA SER A 365 16.94 35.86 12.64
C SER A 365 17.45 34.97 13.78
#